data_27e7848476a70899b01a0aa643774384
#
_entry.id   27e7848476a70899b01a0aa643774384
#
_cell.length_a   1.000
_cell.length_b   1.000
_cell.length_c   1.000
_cell.angle_alpha   90.00
_cell.angle_beta   90.00
_cell.angle_gamma   90.00
#
_symmetry.space_group_name_H-M   'P 1'
#
loop_
_entity.id
_entity.type
_entity.pdbx_description
1 polymer ?
#
loop_
_entity_poly.entity_id
_entity_poly.type
_entity_poly.pdbx_seq_one_letter_code
_entity_poly.pdbx_strand_id
1 'polypeptide(L)'
;VHLGGNIGRPLLCDVDDMKASDVAVLELSSFQLHSMVCKPDVAVITNISPNHLDKHKDYQDYIDAKSSIFAYQDEHDRLVLNHENEFSAYYAGKAKSSISYFSRAVKPDNGVYCTGGYIYRVHDGLYNKIMAADDIKLPGTHNLENYMAAFAATDGYVDDDTCISVAKSFSGVEHRLEQVRVLNGVTFINDSIGTSPTRTAAGLHALKQKPILIAGGY
;
A
#
# COMPACT_ATOMS: atom_id res chain seq x y z
N VAL A 1 -15.71 -10.51 0.19
CA VAL A 1 -14.43 -9.91 -0.30
C VAL A 1 -13.47 -11.02 -0.66
N HIS A 2 -12.83 -10.92 -1.82
CA HIS A 2 -11.87 -11.90 -2.33
C HIS A 2 -10.48 -11.24 -2.42
N LEU A 3 -9.46 -11.90 -1.88
CA LEU A 3 -8.09 -11.42 -1.86
C LEU A 3 -7.17 -12.36 -2.63
N GLY A 4 -6.36 -11.84 -3.54
CA GLY A 4 -5.40 -12.64 -4.29
C GLY A 4 -4.51 -11.85 -5.24
N GLY A 5 -4.04 -12.50 -6.28
CA GLY A 5 -3.13 -11.95 -7.29
C GLY A 5 -1.72 -12.48 -7.15
N ASN A 6 -0.73 -11.60 -6.99
CA ASN A 6 0.66 -11.99 -6.75
C ASN A 6 0.92 -12.51 -5.32
N ILE A 7 -0.05 -12.39 -4.45
CA ILE A 7 -0.08 -12.93 -3.08
C ILE A 7 -1.26 -13.88 -2.90
N GLY A 8 -1.15 -14.79 -1.93
CA GLY A 8 -2.22 -15.73 -1.64
C GLY A 8 -2.43 -16.76 -2.76
N ARG A 9 -3.69 -16.97 -3.15
CA ARG A 9 -4.06 -17.90 -4.22
C ARG A 9 -4.64 -17.17 -5.43
N PRO A 10 -4.57 -17.78 -6.63
CA PRO A 10 -5.21 -17.21 -7.82
C PRO A 10 -6.72 -17.09 -7.64
N LEU A 11 -7.28 -15.89 -7.88
CA LEU A 11 -8.73 -15.66 -7.75
C LEU A 11 -9.58 -16.38 -8.80
N LEU A 12 -8.97 -16.89 -9.87
CA LEU A 12 -9.69 -17.67 -10.89
C LEU A 12 -10.46 -18.85 -10.30
N CYS A 13 -9.97 -19.43 -9.20
CA CYS A 13 -10.62 -20.53 -8.51
C CYS A 13 -11.94 -20.11 -7.78
N ASP A 14 -12.13 -18.81 -7.56
CA ASP A 14 -13.27 -18.28 -6.82
C ASP A 14 -14.32 -17.62 -7.74
N VAL A 15 -14.04 -17.49 -9.04
CA VAL A 15 -14.85 -16.71 -9.99
C VAL A 15 -16.30 -17.19 -10.05
N ASP A 16 -16.53 -18.50 -10.01
CA ASP A 16 -17.87 -19.07 -10.09
C ASP A 16 -18.73 -18.76 -8.84
N ASP A 17 -18.08 -18.47 -7.71
CA ASP A 17 -18.74 -18.13 -6.43
C ASP A 17 -18.88 -16.62 -6.23
N MET A 18 -18.25 -15.79 -7.07
CA MET A 18 -18.29 -14.32 -6.96
C MET A 18 -19.64 -13.76 -7.38
N LYS A 19 -20.09 -12.76 -6.63
CA LYS A 19 -21.31 -11.99 -6.90
C LYS A 19 -20.97 -10.59 -7.38
N ALA A 20 -21.88 -9.95 -8.10
CA ALA A 20 -21.71 -8.57 -8.56
C ALA A 20 -21.52 -7.54 -7.40
N SER A 21 -21.95 -7.89 -6.19
CA SER A 21 -21.75 -7.07 -4.98
C SER A 21 -20.43 -7.31 -4.26
N ASP A 22 -19.64 -8.29 -4.72
CA ASP A 22 -18.39 -8.63 -4.06
C ASP A 22 -17.26 -7.67 -4.47
N VAL A 23 -16.30 -7.52 -3.58
CA VAL A 23 -15.09 -6.73 -3.83
C VAL A 23 -13.92 -7.69 -3.99
N ALA A 24 -13.22 -7.61 -5.10
CA ALA A 24 -11.97 -8.32 -5.36
C ALA A 24 -10.78 -7.37 -5.10
N VAL A 25 -9.90 -7.75 -4.17
CA VAL A 25 -8.67 -7.01 -3.87
C VAL A 25 -7.49 -7.79 -4.44
N LEU A 26 -6.78 -7.19 -5.40
CA LEU A 26 -5.68 -7.80 -6.12
C LEU A 26 -4.36 -7.09 -5.84
N GLU A 27 -3.35 -7.82 -5.39
CA GLU A 27 -1.96 -7.36 -5.45
C GLU A 27 -1.37 -7.81 -6.76
N LEU A 28 -0.85 -6.86 -7.57
CA LEU A 28 -0.35 -7.14 -8.91
C LEU A 28 1.11 -6.72 -9.07
N SER A 29 1.93 -7.65 -9.55
CA SER A 29 3.31 -7.37 -9.92
C SER A 29 3.40 -6.63 -11.26
N SER A 30 4.53 -5.95 -11.49
CA SER A 30 4.80 -5.31 -12.79
C SER A 30 4.78 -6.31 -13.95
N PHE A 31 5.16 -7.58 -13.70
CA PHE A 31 5.14 -8.64 -14.72
C PHE A 31 3.73 -9.02 -15.14
N GLN A 32 2.81 -9.14 -14.18
CA GLN A 32 1.41 -9.40 -14.49
C GLN A 32 0.80 -8.23 -15.26
N LEU A 33 1.06 -6.99 -14.81
CA LEU A 33 0.57 -5.77 -15.44
C LEU A 33 1.13 -5.54 -16.83
N HIS A 34 2.32 -6.05 -17.15
CA HIS A 34 2.95 -5.92 -18.47
C HIS A 34 2.12 -6.56 -19.60
N SER A 35 1.38 -7.62 -19.31
CA SER A 35 0.55 -8.35 -20.28
C SER A 35 -0.95 -8.34 -19.97
N MET A 36 -1.34 -7.72 -18.86
CA MET A 36 -2.72 -7.75 -18.37
C MET A 36 -3.49 -6.53 -18.84
N VAL A 37 -4.71 -6.74 -19.30
CA VAL A 37 -5.70 -5.69 -19.50
C VAL A 37 -6.68 -5.75 -18.35
N CYS A 38 -6.73 -4.69 -17.54
CA CYS A 38 -7.66 -4.60 -16.40
C CYS A 38 -8.20 -3.17 -16.27
N LYS A 39 -9.41 -3.07 -15.75
CA LYS A 39 -10.07 -1.82 -15.38
C LYS A 39 -10.57 -1.95 -13.94
N PRO A 40 -9.74 -1.69 -12.92
CA PRO A 40 -10.22 -1.68 -11.55
C PRO A 40 -10.99 -0.40 -11.25
N ASP A 41 -12.01 -0.49 -10.40
CA ASP A 41 -12.73 0.70 -9.88
C ASP A 41 -11.79 1.59 -9.05
N VAL A 42 -10.84 0.97 -8.34
CA VAL A 42 -9.81 1.66 -7.59
C VAL A 42 -8.45 1.03 -7.87
N ALA A 43 -7.53 1.81 -8.44
CA ALA A 43 -6.12 1.46 -8.59
C ALA A 43 -5.28 2.13 -7.50
N VAL A 44 -4.28 1.43 -6.98
CA VAL A 44 -3.36 1.98 -5.96
C VAL A 44 -1.92 1.76 -6.39
N ILE A 45 -1.13 2.83 -6.41
CA ILE A 45 0.32 2.75 -6.57
C ILE A 45 0.95 3.35 -5.30
N THR A 46 1.46 2.47 -4.44
CA THR A 46 2.01 2.88 -3.14
C THR A 46 3.36 3.55 -3.27
N ASN A 47 4.24 2.98 -4.08
CA ASN A 47 5.56 3.53 -4.31
C ASN A 47 6.19 2.97 -5.60
N ILE A 48 6.99 3.78 -6.25
CA ILE A 48 7.84 3.40 -7.37
C ILE A 48 9.28 3.68 -6.97
N SER A 49 10.10 2.65 -7.00
CA SER A 49 11.54 2.71 -6.79
C SER A 49 12.22 1.69 -7.70
N PRO A 50 13.47 1.91 -8.10
CA PRO A 50 14.19 0.94 -8.91
C PRO A 50 14.18 -0.45 -8.28
N ASN A 51 13.54 -1.40 -8.96
CA ASN A 51 13.44 -2.79 -8.54
C ASN A 51 13.27 -3.67 -9.78
N HIS A 52 13.74 -4.94 -9.71
CA HIS A 52 13.59 -5.91 -10.80
C HIS A 52 14.16 -5.46 -12.16
N LEU A 53 15.21 -4.61 -12.16
CA LEU A 53 15.85 -4.11 -13.37
C LEU A 53 16.61 -5.20 -14.15
N ASP A 54 16.77 -6.36 -13.56
CA ASP A 54 17.28 -7.58 -14.20
C ASP A 54 16.27 -8.24 -15.15
N LYS A 55 15.00 -7.86 -15.05
CA LYS A 55 13.88 -8.49 -15.78
C LYS A 55 13.10 -7.53 -16.67
N HIS A 56 13.12 -6.24 -16.39
CA HIS A 56 12.59 -5.21 -17.26
C HIS A 56 13.69 -4.74 -18.23
N LYS A 57 13.30 -4.32 -19.43
CA LYS A 57 14.22 -3.80 -20.44
C LYS A 57 15.05 -2.62 -19.90
N ASP A 58 14.39 -1.74 -19.18
CA ASP A 58 14.96 -0.59 -18.49
C ASP A 58 13.98 -0.10 -17.41
N TYR A 59 14.34 0.97 -16.70
CA TYR A 59 13.50 1.52 -15.63
C TYR A 59 12.20 2.14 -16.15
N GLN A 60 12.22 2.69 -17.39
CA GLN A 60 11.02 3.24 -18.02
C GLN A 60 10.01 2.13 -18.35
N ASP A 61 10.45 0.98 -18.83
CA ASP A 61 9.62 -0.20 -19.05
C ASP A 61 8.92 -0.66 -17.75
N TYR A 62 9.63 -0.64 -16.62
CA TYR A 62 9.04 -0.92 -15.31
C TYR A 62 7.96 0.10 -14.91
N ILE A 63 8.22 1.40 -15.12
CA ILE A 63 7.27 2.49 -14.84
C ILE A 63 6.03 2.35 -15.73
N ASP A 64 6.21 2.09 -17.01
CA ASP A 64 5.12 1.95 -17.99
C ASP A 64 4.30 0.68 -17.72
N ALA A 65 4.93 -0.43 -17.34
CA ALA A 65 4.23 -1.64 -16.92
C ALA A 65 3.31 -1.37 -15.71
N LYS A 66 3.78 -0.58 -14.73
CA LYS A 66 2.95 -0.19 -13.58
C LYS A 66 1.77 0.70 -13.96
N SER A 67 1.90 1.55 -14.98
CA SER A 67 0.79 2.39 -15.43
C SER A 67 -0.36 1.62 -16.07
N SER A 68 -0.14 0.37 -16.47
CA SER A 68 -1.20 -0.50 -17.00
C SER A 68 -2.35 -0.74 -16.03
N ILE A 69 -2.09 -0.61 -14.70
CA ILE A 69 -3.12 -0.80 -13.67
C ILE A 69 -4.28 0.20 -13.78
N PHE A 70 -4.03 1.40 -14.31
CA PHE A 70 -5.05 2.44 -14.47
C PHE A 70 -5.29 2.84 -15.93
N ALA A 71 -4.61 2.21 -16.88
CA ALA A 71 -4.65 2.62 -18.30
C ALA A 71 -6.06 2.59 -18.91
N TYR A 72 -6.94 1.75 -18.39
CA TYR A 72 -8.31 1.57 -18.86
C TYR A 72 -9.37 2.19 -17.93
N GLN A 73 -8.94 2.88 -16.86
CA GLN A 73 -9.85 3.62 -15.98
C GLN A 73 -10.46 4.83 -16.72
N ASP A 74 -11.64 5.25 -16.28
CA ASP A 74 -12.34 6.45 -16.73
C ASP A 74 -12.69 7.37 -15.54
N GLU A 75 -13.47 8.41 -15.78
CA GLU A 75 -13.83 9.43 -14.77
C GLU A 75 -14.63 8.92 -13.58
N HIS A 76 -15.19 7.71 -13.66
CA HIS A 76 -15.92 7.06 -12.55
C HIS A 76 -15.00 6.26 -11.63
N ASP A 77 -13.79 5.99 -12.07
CA ASP A 77 -12.79 5.22 -11.34
C ASP A 77 -11.88 6.13 -10.51
N ARG A 78 -11.05 5.52 -9.66
CA ARG A 78 -10.11 6.23 -8.79
C ARG A 78 -8.70 5.67 -8.91
N LEU A 79 -7.71 6.57 -8.98
CA LEU A 79 -6.30 6.26 -8.85
C LEU A 79 -5.76 6.86 -7.55
N VAL A 80 -5.23 6.00 -6.67
CA VAL A 80 -4.61 6.39 -5.40
C VAL A 80 -3.09 6.42 -5.56
N LEU A 81 -2.47 7.55 -5.25
CA LEU A 81 -1.04 7.80 -5.44
C LEU A 81 -0.37 8.32 -4.17
N ASN A 82 0.89 7.97 -3.98
CA ASN A 82 1.76 8.58 -2.97
C ASN A 82 2.21 9.98 -3.44
N HIS A 83 1.80 11.03 -2.75
CA HIS A 83 2.14 12.40 -3.13
C HIS A 83 3.65 12.67 -3.12
N GLU A 84 4.40 12.02 -2.23
CA GLU A 84 5.84 12.17 -2.10
C GLU A 84 6.66 11.35 -3.12
N ASN A 85 6.02 10.46 -3.89
CA ASN A 85 6.73 9.68 -4.89
C ASN A 85 6.95 10.50 -6.17
N GLU A 86 8.18 10.51 -6.68
CA GLU A 86 8.59 11.30 -7.86
C GLU A 86 7.79 11.02 -9.13
N PHE A 87 7.21 9.81 -9.27
CA PHE A 87 6.41 9.41 -10.43
C PHE A 87 4.92 9.74 -10.30
N SER A 88 4.46 10.22 -9.16
CA SER A 88 3.03 10.47 -8.95
C SER A 88 2.47 11.54 -9.89
N ALA A 89 3.21 12.61 -10.14
CA ALA A 89 2.81 13.64 -11.10
C ALA A 89 2.73 13.08 -12.55
N TYR A 90 3.66 12.19 -12.92
CA TYR A 90 3.66 11.51 -14.21
C TYR A 90 2.43 10.61 -14.38
N TYR A 91 2.08 9.82 -13.36
CA TYR A 91 0.90 8.97 -13.40
C TYR A 91 -0.39 9.78 -13.38
N ALA A 92 -0.48 10.80 -12.53
CA ALA A 92 -1.63 11.69 -12.48
C ALA A 92 -1.90 12.38 -13.82
N GLY A 93 -0.84 12.80 -14.54
CA GLY A 93 -0.96 13.40 -15.87
C GLY A 93 -1.41 12.44 -16.97
N LYS A 94 -1.30 11.11 -16.76
CA LYS A 94 -1.75 10.07 -17.70
C LYS A 94 -3.12 9.51 -17.36
N ALA A 95 -3.57 9.61 -16.11
CA ALA A 95 -4.82 9.04 -15.64
C ALA A 95 -6.03 9.82 -16.19
N LYS A 96 -7.10 9.08 -16.49
CA LYS A 96 -8.41 9.63 -16.82
C LYS A 96 -9.35 9.60 -15.61
N SER A 97 -9.01 8.79 -14.61
CA SER A 97 -9.75 8.61 -13.36
C SER A 97 -9.52 9.77 -12.40
N SER A 98 -10.37 9.89 -11.40
CA SER A 98 -10.18 10.81 -10.28
C SER A 98 -8.91 10.45 -9.50
N ILE A 99 -8.13 11.46 -9.09
CA ILE A 99 -6.90 11.24 -8.32
C ILE A 99 -7.17 11.46 -6.84
N SER A 100 -6.77 10.49 -6.03
CA SER A 100 -6.73 10.57 -4.58
C SER A 100 -5.30 10.39 -4.11
N TYR A 101 -4.78 11.31 -3.31
CA TYR A 101 -3.41 11.20 -2.80
C TYR A 101 -3.38 10.73 -1.36
N PHE A 102 -2.35 9.98 -0.99
CA PHE A 102 -1.95 9.89 0.40
C PHE A 102 -0.60 10.58 0.61
N SER A 103 -0.44 11.27 1.76
CA SER A 103 0.70 12.15 1.99
C SER A 103 1.06 12.30 3.46
N ARG A 104 2.36 12.35 3.76
CA ARG A 104 2.90 12.73 5.07
C ARG A 104 3.34 14.19 5.18
N ALA A 105 3.48 14.86 4.07
CA ALA A 105 4.09 16.19 4.01
C ALA A 105 3.13 17.28 3.54
N VAL A 106 2.19 16.96 2.65
CA VAL A 106 1.34 17.94 1.97
C VAL A 106 -0.13 17.57 2.14
N LYS A 107 -0.98 18.55 2.42
CA LYS A 107 -2.44 18.39 2.38
C LYS A 107 -2.88 18.35 0.90
N PRO A 108 -3.40 17.21 0.41
CA PRO A 108 -3.96 17.14 -0.94
C PRO A 108 -5.37 17.77 -1.00
N ASP A 109 -5.88 18.02 -2.21
CA ASP A 109 -7.28 18.43 -2.40
C ASP A 109 -8.24 17.25 -2.13
N ASN A 110 -7.85 16.03 -2.51
CA ASN A 110 -8.58 14.79 -2.28
C ASN A 110 -7.64 13.69 -1.81
N GLY A 111 -8.06 12.93 -0.79
CA GLY A 111 -7.32 11.79 -0.28
C GLY A 111 -7.13 11.75 1.23
N VAL A 112 -5.97 11.28 1.67
CA VAL A 112 -5.66 11.09 3.10
C VAL A 112 -4.27 11.67 3.39
N TYR A 113 -4.13 12.43 4.48
CA TYR A 113 -2.83 12.95 4.86
C TYR A 113 -2.61 12.90 6.36
N CYS A 114 -1.34 12.93 6.78
CA CYS A 114 -0.95 12.98 8.18
C CYS A 114 -0.26 14.31 8.50
N THR A 115 -0.76 15.00 9.52
CA THR A 115 -0.11 16.20 10.04
C THR A 115 -0.34 16.32 11.55
N GLY A 116 0.66 16.86 12.26
CA GLY A 116 0.56 17.04 13.72
C GLY A 116 0.30 15.75 14.50
N GLY A 117 0.71 14.59 13.96
CA GLY A 117 0.46 13.29 14.57
C GLY A 117 -0.96 12.73 14.37
N TYR A 118 -1.76 13.33 13.48
CA TYR A 118 -3.13 12.88 13.19
C TYR A 118 -3.32 12.63 11.70
N ILE A 119 -4.14 11.64 11.39
CA ILE A 119 -4.55 11.28 10.03
C ILE A 119 -5.90 11.94 9.74
N TYR A 120 -5.99 12.56 8.58
CA TYR A 120 -7.16 13.26 8.08
C TYR A 120 -7.56 12.75 6.70
N ARG A 121 -8.87 12.67 6.44
CA ARG A 121 -9.45 12.50 5.12
C ARG A 121 -9.78 13.87 4.53
N VAL A 122 -9.59 14.03 3.24
CA VAL A 122 -9.88 15.28 2.52
C VAL A 122 -10.76 14.98 1.31
N HIS A 123 -11.82 15.76 1.16
CA HIS A 123 -12.68 15.81 -0.03
C HIS A 123 -12.87 17.27 -0.44
N ASP A 124 -12.48 17.60 -1.66
CA ASP A 124 -12.60 18.94 -2.22
C ASP A 124 -12.08 20.04 -1.28
N GLY A 125 -10.93 19.77 -0.68
CA GLY A 125 -10.27 20.66 0.29
C GLY A 125 -10.87 20.68 1.69
N LEU A 126 -12.07 20.13 1.91
CA LEU A 126 -12.66 19.95 3.24
C LEU A 126 -12.06 18.71 3.89
N TYR A 127 -11.75 18.79 5.17
CA TYR A 127 -11.09 17.69 5.88
C TYR A 127 -11.80 17.32 7.19
N ASN A 128 -11.77 16.03 7.50
CA ASN A 128 -12.14 15.50 8.81
C ASN A 128 -11.02 14.63 9.37
N LYS A 129 -10.90 14.65 10.69
CA LYS A 129 -9.92 13.85 11.41
C LYS A 129 -10.42 12.42 11.53
N ILE A 130 -9.57 11.45 11.12
CA ILE A 130 -9.85 10.02 11.28
C ILE A 130 -9.34 9.55 12.64
N MET A 131 -8.00 9.60 12.89
CA MET A 131 -7.39 9.04 14.10
C MET A 131 -6.01 9.65 14.39
N ALA A 132 -5.46 9.35 15.57
CA ALA A 132 -4.05 9.61 15.84
C ALA A 132 -3.17 8.58 15.13
N ALA A 133 -2.05 9.02 14.55
CA ALA A 133 -1.10 8.13 13.88
C ALA A 133 -0.44 7.13 14.86
N ASP A 134 -0.24 7.54 16.11
CA ASP A 134 0.33 6.69 17.17
C ASP A 134 -0.61 5.55 17.61
N ASP A 135 -1.90 5.61 17.27
CA ASP A 135 -2.87 4.54 17.54
C ASP A 135 -2.74 3.36 16.54
N ILE A 136 -1.95 3.52 15.46
CA ILE A 136 -1.65 2.45 14.53
C ILE A 136 -0.78 1.40 15.23
N LYS A 137 -1.25 0.16 15.21
CA LYS A 137 -0.57 -0.95 15.88
C LYS A 137 0.79 -1.29 15.27
N LEU A 138 0.90 -1.23 13.95
CA LEU A 138 2.15 -1.53 13.24
C LEU A 138 3.08 -0.30 13.23
N PRO A 139 4.29 -0.41 13.78
CA PRO A 139 5.22 0.71 13.81
C PRO A 139 5.84 1.00 12.45
N GLY A 140 6.34 2.23 12.30
CA GLY A 140 7.13 2.64 11.14
C GLY A 140 6.39 3.55 10.17
N THR A 141 7.15 4.50 9.60
CA THR A 141 6.60 5.49 8.66
C THR A 141 6.02 4.87 7.40
N HIS A 142 6.63 3.78 6.91
CA HIS A 142 6.12 3.03 5.77
C HIS A 142 4.75 2.38 6.07
N ASN A 143 4.50 1.94 7.31
CA ASN A 143 3.19 1.43 7.69
C ASN A 143 2.15 2.55 7.78
N LEU A 144 2.51 3.72 8.30
CA LEU A 144 1.64 4.90 8.25
C LEU A 144 1.22 5.22 6.80
N GLU A 145 2.15 5.20 5.85
CA GLU A 145 1.86 5.38 4.43
C GLU A 145 0.92 4.29 3.88
N ASN A 146 1.17 3.03 4.24
CA ASN A 146 0.32 1.91 3.83
C ASN A 146 -1.12 2.05 4.36
N TYR A 147 -1.30 2.49 5.61
CA TYR A 147 -2.63 2.75 6.17
C TYR A 147 -3.32 3.92 5.49
N MET A 148 -2.60 5.01 5.23
CA MET A 148 -3.17 6.15 4.51
C MET A 148 -3.57 5.76 3.08
N ALA A 149 -2.76 4.95 2.38
CA ALA A 149 -3.10 4.39 1.08
C ALA A 149 -4.36 3.52 1.13
N ALA A 150 -4.46 2.63 2.15
CA ALA A 150 -5.63 1.80 2.37
C ALA A 150 -6.89 2.63 2.66
N PHE A 151 -6.79 3.65 3.52
CA PHE A 151 -7.91 4.55 3.83
C PHE A 151 -8.38 5.33 2.60
N ALA A 152 -7.44 5.79 1.75
CA ALA A 152 -7.79 6.45 0.50
C ALA A 152 -8.43 5.49 -0.52
N ALA A 153 -7.95 4.25 -0.56
CA ALA A 153 -8.47 3.23 -1.48
C ALA A 153 -9.88 2.74 -1.10
N THR A 154 -10.15 2.60 0.20
CA THR A 154 -11.42 2.08 0.72
C THR A 154 -12.46 3.16 0.97
N ASP A 155 -12.16 4.40 0.64
CA ASP A 155 -13.08 5.51 0.75
C ASP A 155 -14.34 5.28 -0.10
N GLY A 156 -15.52 5.42 0.52
CA GLY A 156 -16.81 5.09 -0.09
C GLY A 156 -17.21 3.60 0.00
N TYR A 157 -16.29 2.70 0.42
CA TYR A 157 -16.58 1.28 0.64
C TYR A 157 -16.77 0.94 2.13
N VAL A 158 -16.02 1.60 3.00
CA VAL A 158 -16.09 1.40 4.45
C VAL A 158 -16.04 2.75 5.16
N ASP A 159 -16.60 2.82 6.37
CA ASP A 159 -16.57 4.00 7.23
C ASP A 159 -15.22 4.15 7.96
N ASP A 160 -15.01 5.34 8.53
CA ASP A 160 -13.79 5.65 9.27
C ASP A 160 -13.65 4.80 10.55
N ASP A 161 -14.76 4.41 11.19
CA ASP A 161 -14.72 3.56 12.40
C ASP A 161 -14.17 2.17 12.08
N THR A 162 -14.51 1.61 10.93
CA THR A 162 -13.94 0.35 10.41
C THR A 162 -12.44 0.53 10.13
N CYS A 163 -12.05 1.61 9.47
CA CYS A 163 -10.65 1.95 9.23
C CYS A 163 -9.84 2.03 10.53
N ILE A 164 -10.35 2.72 11.54
CA ILE A 164 -9.75 2.87 12.88
C ILE A 164 -9.62 1.51 13.57
N SER A 165 -10.68 0.70 13.55
CA SER A 165 -10.70 -0.62 14.17
C SER A 165 -9.60 -1.52 13.58
N VAL A 166 -9.47 -1.55 12.25
CA VAL A 166 -8.42 -2.32 11.57
C VAL A 166 -7.03 -1.78 11.91
N ALA A 167 -6.83 -0.46 11.90
CA ALA A 167 -5.53 0.13 12.21
C ALA A 167 -5.04 -0.18 13.63
N LYS A 168 -5.96 -0.26 14.59
CA LYS A 168 -5.67 -0.58 16.00
C LYS A 168 -5.48 -2.08 16.26
N SER A 169 -6.03 -2.95 15.43
CA SER A 169 -6.06 -4.39 15.68
C SER A 169 -5.10 -5.19 14.79
N PHE A 170 -4.90 -4.81 13.53
CA PHE A 170 -4.12 -5.56 12.57
C PHE A 170 -2.65 -5.69 12.99
N SER A 171 -2.19 -6.92 13.13
CA SER A 171 -0.86 -7.26 13.68
C SER A 171 0.23 -7.39 12.61
N GLY A 172 -0.10 -7.16 11.34
CA GLY A 172 0.83 -7.36 10.22
C GLY A 172 0.66 -8.71 9.52
N VAL A 173 1.58 -8.98 8.62
CA VAL A 173 1.64 -10.20 7.83
C VAL A 173 2.79 -11.04 8.36
N GLU A 174 2.63 -12.37 8.37
CA GLU A 174 3.69 -13.31 8.74
C GLU A 174 4.98 -12.99 7.98
N HIS A 175 6.11 -13.17 8.65
CA HIS A 175 7.44 -12.94 8.11
C HIS A 175 7.80 -11.48 7.76
N ARG A 176 6.94 -10.49 8.10
CA ARG A 176 7.19 -9.06 7.90
C ARG A 176 7.17 -8.31 9.22
N LEU A 177 8.36 -8.04 9.78
CA LEU A 177 8.53 -7.46 11.12
C LEU A 177 7.64 -8.16 12.17
N GLU A 178 7.42 -9.43 11.97
CA GLU A 178 6.55 -10.25 12.78
C GLU A 178 7.18 -10.47 14.16
N GLN A 179 6.49 -10.05 15.22
CA GLN A 179 6.91 -10.39 16.58
C GLN A 179 6.58 -11.87 16.86
N VAL A 180 7.57 -12.74 16.75
CA VAL A 180 7.40 -14.20 16.92
C VAL A 180 7.23 -14.56 18.39
N ARG A 181 8.05 -13.98 19.29
CA ARG A 181 7.99 -14.24 20.73
C ARG A 181 8.75 -13.21 21.55
N VAL A 182 8.44 -13.17 22.85
CA VAL A 182 9.28 -12.54 23.87
C VAL A 182 9.79 -13.62 24.81
N LEU A 183 11.11 -13.70 25.02
CA LEU A 183 11.74 -14.64 25.94
C LEU A 183 12.73 -13.90 26.82
N ASN A 184 12.54 -13.97 28.15
CA ASN A 184 13.39 -13.31 29.14
C ASN A 184 13.60 -11.78 28.86
N GLY A 185 12.55 -11.11 28.40
CA GLY A 185 12.58 -9.68 28.05
C GLY A 185 13.18 -9.37 26.67
N VAL A 186 13.64 -10.38 25.94
CA VAL A 186 14.15 -10.23 24.57
C VAL A 186 13.04 -10.50 23.57
N THR A 187 12.76 -9.53 22.70
CA THR A 187 11.78 -9.65 21.61
C THR A 187 12.44 -10.23 20.37
N PHE A 188 11.87 -11.30 19.84
CA PHE A 188 12.31 -11.96 18.61
C PHE A 188 11.38 -11.51 17.47
N ILE A 189 11.97 -10.96 16.41
CA ILE A 189 11.26 -10.44 15.24
C ILE A 189 11.72 -11.20 14.01
N ASN A 190 10.76 -11.66 13.21
CA ASN A 190 10.99 -12.30 11.92
C ASN A 190 10.65 -11.31 10.79
N ASP A 191 11.63 -10.99 9.95
CA ASP A 191 11.50 -10.16 8.75
C ASP A 191 12.10 -10.87 7.53
N SER A 192 11.96 -12.21 7.46
CA SER A 192 12.58 -13.04 6.42
C SER A 192 12.05 -12.75 5.01
N ILE A 193 10.92 -12.11 4.86
CA ILE A 193 10.38 -11.63 3.56
C ILE A 193 11.10 -10.37 3.05
N GLY A 194 11.88 -9.70 3.90
CA GLY A 194 12.68 -8.52 3.57
C GLY A 194 13.96 -8.87 2.84
N THR A 195 13.88 -9.31 1.59
CA THR A 195 15.00 -9.85 0.78
C THR A 195 15.86 -8.79 0.08
N SER A 196 15.67 -7.51 0.36
CA SER A 196 16.50 -6.43 -0.22
C SER A 196 17.07 -5.51 0.85
N PRO A 197 18.26 -4.91 0.62
CA PRO A 197 18.87 -3.99 1.57
C PRO A 197 17.95 -2.82 1.96
N THR A 198 17.19 -2.27 1.01
CA THR A 198 16.25 -1.16 1.25
C THR A 198 15.12 -1.56 2.19
N ARG A 199 14.56 -2.78 2.01
CA ARG A 199 13.51 -3.30 2.89
C ARG A 199 14.03 -3.58 4.29
N THR A 200 15.20 -4.22 4.41
CA THR A 200 15.84 -4.49 5.70
C THR A 200 16.14 -3.18 6.44
N ALA A 201 16.68 -2.17 5.75
CA ALA A 201 16.92 -0.85 6.34
C ALA A 201 15.62 -0.20 6.85
N ALA A 202 14.55 -0.23 6.06
CA ALA A 202 13.24 0.29 6.48
C ALA A 202 12.71 -0.45 7.72
N GLY A 203 12.85 -1.78 7.78
CA GLY A 203 12.49 -2.60 8.93
C GLY A 203 13.28 -2.20 10.18
N LEU A 204 14.60 -2.06 10.07
CA LEU A 204 15.47 -1.65 11.19
C LEU A 204 15.11 -0.26 11.71
N HIS A 205 14.80 0.69 10.82
CA HIS A 205 14.38 2.04 11.20
C HIS A 205 12.98 2.09 11.86
N ALA A 206 12.14 1.10 11.62
CA ALA A 206 10.82 1.01 12.24
C ALA A 206 10.88 0.58 13.71
N LEU A 207 11.99 -0.02 14.15
CA LEU A 207 12.14 -0.52 15.51
C LEU A 207 12.54 0.62 16.47
N LYS A 208 11.88 0.69 17.62
CA LYS A 208 12.15 1.70 18.67
C LYS A 208 13.53 1.54 19.32
N GLN A 209 14.09 0.36 19.27
CA GLN A 209 15.39 0.02 19.86
C GLN A 209 16.29 -0.63 18.80
N LYS A 210 17.59 -0.45 18.91
CA LYS A 210 18.55 -1.10 18.02
C LYS A 210 18.54 -2.60 18.25
N PRO A 211 18.22 -3.42 17.24
CA PRO A 211 18.20 -4.86 17.36
C PRO A 211 19.59 -5.47 17.15
N ILE A 212 19.75 -6.72 17.54
CA ILE A 212 20.80 -7.60 17.02
C ILE A 212 20.27 -8.18 15.71
N LEU A 213 20.89 -7.81 14.58
CA LEU A 213 20.50 -8.30 13.27
C LEU A 213 21.16 -9.66 12.99
N ILE A 214 20.34 -10.64 12.64
CA ILE A 214 20.78 -11.92 12.07
C ILE A 214 20.33 -11.91 10.61
N ALA A 215 21.26 -11.81 9.69
CA ALA A 215 21.00 -11.79 8.26
C ALA A 215 21.89 -12.78 7.53
N GLY A 216 21.38 -13.36 6.45
CA GLY A 216 22.10 -14.31 5.63
C GLY A 216 21.17 -15.00 4.63
N GLY A 217 21.76 -15.78 3.74
CA GLY A 217 21.08 -16.45 2.66
C GLY A 217 21.68 -16.10 1.30
N TYR A 218 21.20 -16.75 0.26
CA TYR A 218 21.57 -16.49 -1.14
C TYR A 218 20.72 -15.38 -1.71
#